data_f825dae76ef2e83623028fae0f72f2ee
#
_entry.id   f825dae76ef2e83623028fae0f72f2ee
#
_cell.length_a   1.000
_cell.length_b   1.000
_cell.length_c   1.000
_cell.angle_alpha   90.00
_cell.angle_beta   90.00
_cell.angle_gamma   90.00
#
_symmetry.space_group_name_H-M   'P 1'
#
loop_
_entity.id
_entity.type
_entity.pdbx_description
1 polymer ?
#
loop_
_entity_poly.entity_id
_entity_poly.type
_entity_poly.pdbx_seq_one_letter_code
_entity_poly.pdbx_strand_id
1 'polypeptide(L)'
;GYGDYEMYYGTGYEPSEMKHCKVSDLMDDPISGPTVIFIVNENTRESMIFGMKNENFSMGTVKYVGHEIRSVIMNKLELDVSDVALMVNSESIVIEASMVAYEGVIIADERDAGSFRTMEENVDKFGVHNVEIISDLKEDTLKNLPTPRISFIVADRENMENDIVSLLKVNPNMKFMFYTLELDVLSDIKYILEKHGVAVTEVMQITVAKTDKDSV
;
A
#
# COMPACT_ATOMS: atom_id res chain seq x y z
N GLY A 1 10.31 5.41 9.65
CA GLY A 1 10.05 4.74 10.92
C GLY A 1 9.94 5.73 12.08
N TYR A 2 9.60 5.26 13.27
CA TYR A 2 9.39 6.13 14.47
C TYR A 2 10.70 6.58 15.14
N GLY A 3 11.87 6.19 14.62
CA GLY A 3 13.19 6.43 15.24
C GLY A 3 13.47 7.91 15.60
N ASP A 4 13.02 8.83 14.78
CA ASP A 4 13.24 10.27 14.96
C ASP A 4 12.22 10.96 15.87
N TYR A 5 11.22 10.21 16.39
CA TYR A 5 10.20 10.79 17.27
C TYR A 5 10.77 11.04 18.66
N GLU A 6 10.32 12.11 19.31
CA GLU A 6 10.62 12.42 20.68
C GLU A 6 9.88 11.45 21.61
N MET A 7 10.60 10.93 22.59
CA MET A 7 10.08 9.95 23.54
C MET A 7 10.35 10.37 24.98
N TYR A 8 9.33 10.26 25.80
CA TYR A 8 9.41 10.43 27.26
C TYR A 8 9.11 9.08 27.91
N TYR A 9 9.94 8.64 28.84
CA TYR A 9 9.72 7.39 29.54
C TYR A 9 10.10 7.45 31.01
N GLY A 10 9.41 6.66 31.81
CA GLY A 10 9.70 6.49 33.23
C GLY A 10 9.60 5.01 33.61
N THR A 11 10.49 4.54 34.49
CA THR A 11 10.55 3.16 34.95
C THR A 11 10.21 3.06 36.43
N GLY A 12 9.50 2.00 36.83
CA GLY A 12 9.14 1.74 38.24
C GLY A 12 7.73 2.19 38.64
N TYR A 13 7.40 2.01 39.89
CA TYR A 13 6.07 2.32 40.46
C TYR A 13 6.02 3.69 41.17
N GLU A 14 7.16 4.31 41.37
CA GLU A 14 7.22 5.65 41.98
C GLU A 14 7.40 6.70 40.89
N PRO A 15 6.99 7.95 41.13
CA PRO A 15 7.24 9.05 40.22
C PRO A 15 8.76 9.29 40.11
N SER A 16 9.41 8.49 39.30
CA SER A 16 10.81 8.67 38.94
C SER A 16 10.94 9.82 37.96
N GLU A 17 12.13 10.38 37.85
CA GLU A 17 12.41 11.39 36.82
C GLU A 17 12.08 10.84 35.44
N MET A 18 11.20 11.53 34.74
CA MET A 18 10.92 11.24 33.33
C MET A 18 12.19 11.50 32.52
N LYS A 19 12.62 10.51 31.77
CA LYS A 19 13.73 10.62 30.83
C LYS A 19 13.18 11.02 29.47
N HIS A 20 13.97 11.76 28.71
CA HIS A 20 13.64 12.25 27.37
C HIS A 20 14.77 11.91 26.40
N CYS A 21 14.44 11.33 25.25
CA CYS A 21 15.36 10.98 24.18
C CYS A 21 14.58 10.76 22.88
N LYS A 22 15.28 10.51 21.79
CA LYS A 22 14.63 9.97 20.57
C LYS A 22 14.38 8.48 20.73
N VAL A 23 13.37 7.96 20.01
CA VAL A 23 13.08 6.52 19.98
C VAL A 23 14.29 5.71 19.52
N SER A 24 15.05 6.19 18.52
CA SER A 24 16.28 5.56 18.03
C SER A 24 17.36 5.39 19.10
N ASP A 25 17.44 6.30 20.04
CA ASP A 25 18.49 6.30 21.06
C ASP A 25 18.31 5.19 22.11
N LEU A 26 17.10 4.60 22.17
CA LEU A 26 16.74 3.56 23.14
C LEU A 26 16.60 2.15 22.52
N MET A 27 16.75 2.00 21.20
CA MET A 27 16.50 0.72 20.53
C MET A 27 17.44 -0.40 20.99
N ASP A 28 18.64 -0.05 21.44
CA ASP A 28 19.66 -1.01 21.86
C ASP A 28 19.82 -1.08 23.40
N ASP A 29 19.08 -0.26 24.14
CA ASP A 29 19.18 -0.21 25.60
C ASP A 29 18.10 -1.06 26.26
N PRO A 30 18.46 -2.04 27.13
CA PRO A 30 17.46 -2.85 27.82
C PRO A 30 16.70 -2.03 28.84
N ILE A 31 15.41 -1.87 28.66
CA ILE A 31 14.52 -1.31 29.67
C ILE A 31 14.10 -2.43 30.63
N SER A 32 14.41 -2.28 31.91
CA SER A 32 14.04 -3.27 32.93
C SER A 32 12.92 -2.75 33.83
N GLY A 33 11.91 -3.59 34.05
CA GLY A 33 10.76 -3.31 34.92
C GLY A 33 9.58 -2.63 34.21
N PRO A 34 8.48 -2.37 34.94
CA PRO A 34 7.32 -1.68 34.43
C PRO A 34 7.71 -0.29 33.92
N THR A 35 7.38 0.02 32.68
CA THR A 35 7.78 1.27 32.02
C THR A 35 6.57 1.91 31.35
N VAL A 36 6.40 3.20 31.53
CA VAL A 36 5.43 4.01 30.79
C VAL A 36 6.21 4.83 29.75
N ILE A 37 5.76 4.77 28.51
CA ILE A 37 6.39 5.44 27.39
C ILE A 37 5.35 6.35 26.72
N PHE A 38 5.75 7.60 26.44
CA PHE A 38 5.00 8.55 25.61
C PHE A 38 5.84 8.88 24.39
N ILE A 39 5.35 8.58 23.20
CA ILE A 39 5.96 8.98 21.94
C ILE A 39 5.18 10.16 21.39
N VAL A 40 5.88 11.25 21.09
CA VAL A 40 5.27 12.50 20.62
C VAL A 40 5.56 12.67 19.12
N ASN A 41 4.49 12.82 18.36
CA ASN A 41 4.59 13.21 16.95
C ASN A 41 4.12 14.66 16.83
N GLU A 42 5.06 15.60 16.69
CA GLU A 42 4.77 17.02 16.53
C GLU A 42 4.26 17.37 15.12
N ASN A 43 4.45 16.46 14.15
CA ASN A 43 4.08 16.64 12.75
C ASN A 43 2.92 15.74 12.36
N THR A 44 1.89 15.65 13.20
CA THR A 44 0.70 14.85 12.88
C THR A 44 0.01 15.40 11.63
N ARG A 45 -0.34 14.51 10.70
CA ARG A 45 -1.22 14.88 9.60
C ARG A 45 -2.65 15.03 10.15
N GLU A 46 -3.22 16.21 9.98
CA GLU A 46 -4.61 16.48 10.38
C GLU A 46 -5.63 15.81 9.45
N SER A 47 -5.23 15.47 8.22
CA SER A 47 -6.09 14.80 7.24
C SER A 47 -5.28 13.91 6.31
N MET A 48 -5.88 12.81 5.87
CA MET A 48 -5.31 11.99 4.82
C MET A 48 -5.57 12.66 3.47
N ILE A 49 -4.49 12.96 2.74
CA ILE A 49 -4.56 13.48 1.38
C ILE A 49 -4.09 12.37 0.46
N PHE A 50 -4.97 11.91 -0.43
CA PHE A 50 -4.60 10.98 -1.47
C PHE A 50 -3.75 11.64 -2.56
N GLY A 51 -2.91 10.85 -3.21
CA GLY A 51 -2.03 11.35 -4.25
C GLY A 51 -0.84 12.09 -3.68
N MET A 52 -0.17 11.52 -2.68
CA MET A 52 1.10 12.04 -2.22
C MET A 52 2.08 12.20 -3.39
N LYS A 53 2.90 13.23 -3.36
CA LYS A 53 3.86 13.50 -4.44
C LYS A 53 4.81 12.32 -4.62
N ASN A 54 5.17 12.03 -5.88
CA ASN A 54 6.02 10.89 -6.21
C ASN A 54 7.40 10.96 -5.54
N GLU A 55 7.95 12.16 -5.34
CA GLU A 55 9.22 12.40 -4.63
C GLU A 55 9.22 11.96 -3.16
N ASN A 56 8.05 11.71 -2.58
CA ASN A 56 7.95 11.18 -1.22
C ASN A 56 8.26 9.68 -1.14
N PHE A 57 8.27 8.97 -2.26
CA PHE A 57 8.51 7.53 -2.31
C PHE A 57 9.94 7.21 -2.74
N SER A 58 10.48 6.09 -2.27
CA SER A 58 11.63 5.45 -2.91
C SER A 58 11.17 4.93 -4.27
N MET A 59 11.98 5.14 -5.31
CA MET A 59 11.60 4.82 -6.69
C MET A 59 12.30 3.53 -7.14
N GLY A 60 11.52 2.58 -7.61
CA GLY A 60 11.98 1.33 -8.19
C GLY A 60 12.10 1.37 -9.72
N THR A 61 12.16 0.20 -10.31
CA THR A 61 12.29 -0.02 -11.77
C THR A 61 10.96 0.01 -12.50
N VAL A 62 9.84 -0.06 -11.79
CA VAL A 62 8.49 -0.16 -12.36
C VAL A 62 7.91 1.21 -12.71
N LYS A 63 7.03 1.25 -13.71
CA LYS A 63 6.36 2.47 -14.18
C LYS A 63 5.44 3.01 -13.09
N TYR A 64 5.75 4.19 -12.65
CA TYR A 64 5.05 4.91 -11.61
C TYR A 64 3.66 5.36 -12.04
N VAL A 65 2.66 5.11 -11.20
CA VAL A 65 1.36 5.77 -11.34
C VAL A 65 1.50 7.21 -10.83
N GLY A 66 1.27 8.20 -11.71
CA GLY A 66 1.35 9.62 -11.35
C GLY A 66 0.43 9.93 -10.16
N HIS A 67 0.83 10.88 -9.31
CA HIS A 67 0.12 11.18 -8.08
C HIS A 67 -1.33 11.63 -8.29
N GLU A 68 -1.65 12.28 -9.42
CA GLU A 68 -3.02 12.65 -9.77
C GLU A 68 -3.88 11.42 -10.07
N ILE A 69 -3.33 10.48 -10.85
CA ILE A 69 -4.02 9.22 -11.17
C ILE A 69 -4.19 8.39 -9.90
N ARG A 70 -3.18 8.34 -9.03
CA ARG A 70 -3.26 7.65 -7.75
C ARG A 70 -4.38 8.19 -6.86
N SER A 71 -4.58 9.53 -6.83
CA SER A 71 -5.71 10.14 -6.10
C SER A 71 -7.06 9.62 -6.59
N VAL A 72 -7.21 9.46 -7.91
CA VAL A 72 -8.45 8.94 -8.51
C VAL A 72 -8.62 7.45 -8.17
N ILE A 73 -7.54 6.66 -8.30
CA ILE A 73 -7.57 5.23 -7.96
C ILE A 73 -7.95 5.04 -6.50
N MET A 74 -7.31 5.75 -5.58
CA MET A 74 -7.61 5.66 -4.15
C MET A 74 -9.06 5.99 -3.83
N ASN A 75 -9.62 7.03 -4.47
CA ASN A 75 -11.03 7.37 -4.31
C ASN A 75 -11.95 6.26 -4.82
N LYS A 76 -11.63 5.64 -5.96
CA LYS A 76 -12.43 4.58 -6.58
C LYS A 76 -12.31 3.22 -5.90
N LEU A 77 -11.24 2.97 -5.16
CA LEU A 77 -11.07 1.74 -4.39
C LEU A 77 -12.07 1.65 -3.23
N GLU A 78 -12.55 2.80 -2.73
CA GLU A 78 -13.54 2.86 -1.64
C GLU A 78 -13.16 1.93 -0.48
N LEU A 79 -11.90 2.07 -0.01
CA LEU A 79 -11.39 1.25 1.07
C LEU A 79 -11.93 1.72 2.42
N ASP A 80 -12.35 0.76 3.23
CA ASP A 80 -12.66 0.94 4.63
C ASP A 80 -11.45 0.68 5.53
N VAL A 81 -11.51 1.15 6.77
CA VAL A 81 -10.41 1.04 7.75
C VAL A 81 -9.98 -0.40 8.05
N SER A 82 -10.90 -1.36 7.93
CA SER A 82 -10.67 -2.78 8.21
C SER A 82 -10.55 -3.66 6.96
N ASP A 83 -10.44 -3.05 5.77
CA ASP A 83 -10.39 -3.80 4.54
C ASP A 83 -9.13 -4.66 4.40
N VAL A 84 -9.31 -5.81 3.80
CA VAL A 84 -8.22 -6.59 3.21
C VAL A 84 -8.24 -6.37 1.71
N ALA A 85 -7.16 -5.81 1.17
CA ALA A 85 -7.01 -5.56 -0.26
C ALA A 85 -5.72 -6.18 -0.79
N LEU A 86 -5.76 -6.68 -2.03
CA LEU A 86 -4.58 -7.23 -2.71
C LEU A 86 -4.22 -6.35 -3.90
N MET A 87 -2.97 -5.94 -3.96
CA MET A 87 -2.44 -5.01 -4.93
C MET A 87 -1.33 -5.67 -5.75
N VAL A 88 -1.44 -5.68 -7.08
CA VAL A 88 -0.48 -6.30 -7.98
C VAL A 88 0.29 -5.23 -8.75
N ASN A 89 1.62 -5.24 -8.65
CA ASN A 89 2.55 -4.31 -9.31
C ASN A 89 2.21 -2.82 -9.03
N SER A 90 1.87 -2.46 -7.81
CA SER A 90 1.20 -1.19 -7.50
C SER A 90 2.02 -0.21 -6.68
N GLU A 91 3.18 -0.61 -6.20
CA GLU A 91 4.16 0.22 -5.43
C GLU A 91 3.52 1.30 -4.52
N SER A 92 3.48 2.54 -4.98
CA SER A 92 3.05 3.69 -4.17
C SER A 92 1.58 3.66 -3.72
N ILE A 93 0.70 2.95 -4.46
CA ILE A 93 -0.71 2.80 -4.10
C ILE A 93 -0.85 1.96 -2.83
N VAL A 94 0.00 0.95 -2.67
CA VAL A 94 0.04 0.09 -1.47
C VAL A 94 0.19 0.93 -0.20
N ILE A 95 1.10 1.89 -0.20
CA ILE A 95 1.37 2.75 0.96
C ILE A 95 0.15 3.63 1.29
N GLU A 96 -0.45 4.28 0.29
CA GLU A 96 -1.65 5.08 0.53
C GLU A 96 -2.84 4.22 0.99
N ALA A 97 -3.01 3.04 0.39
CA ALA A 97 -4.04 2.09 0.77
C ALA A 97 -3.87 1.58 2.22
N SER A 98 -2.63 1.29 2.63
CA SER A 98 -2.33 0.85 4.00
C SER A 98 -2.65 1.91 5.05
N MET A 99 -2.49 3.18 4.72
CA MET A 99 -2.86 4.28 5.59
C MET A 99 -4.38 4.44 5.74
N VAL A 100 -5.17 4.05 4.72
CA VAL A 100 -6.64 4.03 4.80
C VAL A 100 -7.13 2.83 5.58
N ALA A 101 -6.69 1.65 5.18
CA ALA A 101 -7.09 0.39 5.79
C ALA A 101 -6.20 0.04 7.00
N TYR A 102 -6.00 1.00 7.92
CA TYR A 102 -5.03 0.89 9.02
C TYR A 102 -5.38 -0.17 10.07
N GLU A 103 -6.61 -0.66 10.13
CA GLU A 103 -7.06 -1.80 10.93
C GLU A 103 -7.16 -3.10 10.09
N GLY A 104 -6.97 -2.99 8.78
CA GLY A 104 -6.99 -4.08 7.83
C GLY A 104 -5.59 -4.53 7.41
N VAL A 105 -5.51 -5.21 6.26
CA VAL A 105 -4.26 -5.71 5.68
C VAL A 105 -4.19 -5.39 4.19
N ILE A 106 -3.08 -4.83 3.75
CA ILE A 106 -2.77 -4.67 2.33
C ILE A 106 -1.74 -5.71 1.92
N ILE A 107 -2.11 -6.56 0.99
CA ILE A 107 -1.24 -7.58 0.42
C ILE A 107 -0.65 -7.00 -0.87
N ALA A 108 0.66 -6.88 -0.95
CA ALA A 108 1.37 -6.34 -2.11
C ALA A 108 2.08 -7.47 -2.85
N ASP A 109 1.64 -7.80 -4.08
CA ASP A 109 2.33 -8.74 -4.96
C ASP A 109 3.32 -8.01 -5.85
N GLU A 110 4.61 -8.12 -5.52
CA GLU A 110 5.72 -7.51 -6.24
C GLU A 110 6.71 -8.60 -6.69
N ARG A 111 6.66 -8.97 -7.97
CA ARG A 111 7.41 -10.10 -8.54
C ARG A 111 8.82 -9.75 -8.97
N ASP A 112 9.06 -8.50 -9.34
CA ASP A 112 10.38 -8.01 -9.64
C ASP A 112 11.18 -7.76 -8.37
N ALA A 113 12.41 -8.26 -8.30
CA ALA A 113 13.24 -8.14 -7.10
C ALA A 113 13.62 -6.70 -6.75
N GLY A 114 13.66 -5.80 -7.74
CA GLY A 114 13.88 -4.37 -7.52
C GLY A 114 12.65 -3.72 -6.91
N SER A 115 11.47 -3.99 -7.47
CA SER A 115 10.18 -3.49 -6.95
C SER A 115 9.91 -4.01 -5.54
N PHE A 116 10.21 -5.28 -5.27
CA PHE A 116 10.09 -5.87 -3.93
C PHE A 116 10.90 -5.09 -2.89
N ARG A 117 12.18 -4.82 -3.17
CA ARG A 117 13.05 -4.02 -2.26
C ARG A 117 12.53 -2.60 -2.09
N THR A 118 12.11 -1.97 -3.20
CA THR A 118 11.54 -0.62 -3.15
C THR A 118 10.29 -0.57 -2.29
N MET A 119 9.46 -1.63 -2.33
CA MET A 119 8.28 -1.76 -1.46
C MET A 119 8.70 -1.87 0.00
N GLU A 120 9.68 -2.72 0.35
CA GLU A 120 10.21 -2.82 1.71
C GLU A 120 10.73 -1.46 2.21
N GLU A 121 11.51 -0.75 1.39
CA GLU A 121 12.01 0.60 1.70
C GLU A 121 10.87 1.60 1.95
N ASN A 122 9.81 1.56 1.14
CA ASN A 122 8.67 2.45 1.33
C ASN A 122 7.85 2.08 2.57
N VAL A 123 7.62 0.80 2.84
CA VAL A 123 6.95 0.32 4.06
C VAL A 123 7.69 0.83 5.30
N ASP A 124 9.02 0.69 5.34
CA ASP A 124 9.85 1.20 6.45
C ASP A 124 9.82 2.73 6.53
N LYS A 125 10.04 3.42 5.41
CA LYS A 125 10.08 4.88 5.34
C LYS A 125 8.79 5.54 5.82
N PHE A 126 7.64 4.97 5.50
CA PHE A 126 6.34 5.48 5.91
C PHE A 126 5.86 4.94 7.26
N GLY A 127 6.56 3.94 7.81
CA GLY A 127 6.23 3.32 9.09
C GLY A 127 4.87 2.63 9.09
N VAL A 128 4.46 2.04 7.97
CA VAL A 128 3.22 1.28 7.89
C VAL A 128 3.46 -0.17 8.32
N HIS A 129 2.53 -0.76 9.07
CA HIS A 129 2.72 -2.08 9.71
C HIS A 129 1.72 -3.14 9.25
N ASN A 130 0.82 -2.79 8.36
CA ASN A 130 -0.25 -3.64 7.86
C ASN A 130 -0.09 -3.99 6.38
N VAL A 131 1.15 -4.04 5.90
CA VAL A 131 1.49 -4.45 4.53
C VAL A 131 2.21 -5.80 4.57
N GLU A 132 1.65 -6.78 3.85
CA GLU A 132 2.24 -8.09 3.61
C GLU A 132 2.77 -8.14 2.19
N ILE A 133 4.09 -8.24 2.01
CA ILE A 133 4.71 -8.26 0.69
C ILE A 133 4.91 -9.71 0.25
N ILE A 134 4.39 -10.05 -0.92
CA ILE A 134 4.52 -11.37 -1.54
C ILE A 134 5.12 -11.25 -2.93
N SER A 135 5.62 -12.35 -3.48
CA SER A 135 6.26 -12.41 -4.79
C SER A 135 5.51 -13.29 -5.81
N ASP A 136 4.39 -13.86 -5.42
CA ASP A 136 3.53 -14.63 -6.31
C ASP A 136 2.11 -14.81 -5.76
N LEU A 137 1.16 -15.15 -6.65
CA LEU A 137 -0.24 -15.43 -6.30
C LEU A 137 -0.53 -16.94 -6.31
N LYS A 138 0.43 -17.76 -5.87
CA LYS A 138 0.20 -19.20 -5.75
C LYS A 138 -0.72 -19.54 -4.58
N GLU A 139 -1.42 -20.67 -4.69
CA GLU A 139 -2.33 -21.15 -3.66
C GLU A 139 -1.65 -21.28 -2.29
N ASP A 140 -0.41 -21.79 -2.25
CA ASP A 140 0.36 -21.95 -1.01
C ASP A 140 0.72 -20.62 -0.35
N THR A 141 0.94 -19.56 -1.14
CA THR A 141 1.18 -18.21 -0.64
C THR A 141 -0.11 -17.62 -0.11
N LEU A 142 -1.18 -17.66 -0.90
CA LEU A 142 -2.45 -17.00 -0.59
C LEU A 142 -3.22 -17.63 0.57
N LYS A 143 -3.13 -18.95 0.77
CA LYS A 143 -3.89 -19.66 1.84
C LYS A 143 -3.55 -19.22 3.26
N ASN A 144 -2.38 -18.63 3.46
CA ASN A 144 -1.92 -18.17 4.78
C ASN A 144 -2.22 -16.68 5.05
N LEU A 145 -2.82 -16.01 4.07
CA LEU A 145 -3.14 -14.58 4.13
C LEU A 145 -4.64 -14.39 4.38
N PRO A 146 -5.03 -13.26 4.97
CA PRO A 146 -6.43 -12.92 5.09
C PRO A 146 -7.06 -12.77 3.70
N THR A 147 -8.34 -13.15 3.57
CA THR A 147 -9.06 -13.14 2.29
C THR A 147 -9.33 -11.70 1.83
N PRO A 148 -8.79 -11.24 0.69
CA PRO A 148 -9.02 -9.90 0.20
C PRO A 148 -10.44 -9.73 -0.35
N ARG A 149 -11.03 -8.57 -0.08
CA ARG A 149 -12.34 -8.15 -0.61
C ARG A 149 -12.21 -7.57 -2.02
N ILE A 150 -11.13 -6.86 -2.27
CA ILE A 150 -10.85 -6.14 -3.51
C ILE A 150 -9.41 -6.39 -3.95
N SER A 151 -9.19 -6.45 -5.25
CA SER A 151 -7.86 -6.44 -5.85
C SER A 151 -7.71 -5.28 -6.83
N PHE A 152 -6.59 -4.55 -6.70
CA PHE A 152 -6.14 -3.56 -7.68
C PHE A 152 -4.96 -4.14 -8.46
N ILE A 153 -5.04 -4.12 -9.78
CA ILE A 153 -4.04 -4.72 -10.66
C ILE A 153 -3.56 -3.69 -11.67
N VAL A 154 -2.27 -3.38 -11.65
CA VAL A 154 -1.62 -2.74 -12.80
C VAL A 154 -1.40 -3.82 -13.84
N ALA A 155 -2.17 -3.76 -14.91
CA ALA A 155 -2.33 -4.88 -15.83
C ALA A 155 -1.05 -5.22 -16.58
N ASP A 156 -0.70 -6.50 -16.53
CA ASP A 156 0.38 -7.15 -17.28
C ASP A 156 -0.23 -8.26 -18.14
N ARG A 157 0.03 -8.22 -19.46
CA ARG A 157 -0.54 -9.19 -20.40
C ARG A 157 -0.17 -10.64 -20.10
N GLU A 158 1.03 -10.88 -19.60
CA GLU A 158 1.55 -12.23 -19.41
C GLU A 158 0.87 -12.96 -18.28
N ASN A 159 0.54 -12.26 -17.20
CA ASN A 159 0.10 -12.89 -15.95
C ASN A 159 -1.38 -12.64 -15.64
N MET A 160 -1.99 -11.64 -16.23
CA MET A 160 -3.31 -11.12 -15.87
C MET A 160 -4.41 -12.18 -15.75
N GLU A 161 -4.52 -13.11 -16.70
CA GLU A 161 -5.55 -14.16 -16.62
C GLU A 161 -5.30 -15.13 -15.47
N ASN A 162 -4.03 -15.53 -15.27
CA ASN A 162 -3.66 -16.40 -14.17
C ASN A 162 -3.91 -15.75 -12.82
N ASP A 163 -3.65 -14.45 -12.71
CA ASP A 163 -3.87 -13.66 -11.52
C ASP A 163 -5.35 -13.58 -11.17
N ILE A 164 -6.20 -13.24 -12.13
CA ILE A 164 -7.66 -13.22 -11.96
C ILE A 164 -8.17 -14.59 -11.51
N VAL A 165 -7.73 -15.69 -12.16
CA VAL A 165 -8.15 -17.06 -11.81
C VAL A 165 -7.70 -17.43 -10.40
N SER A 166 -6.45 -17.09 -10.02
CA SER A 166 -5.93 -17.36 -8.68
C SER A 166 -6.72 -16.62 -7.61
N LEU A 167 -7.01 -15.36 -7.85
CA LEU A 167 -7.77 -14.51 -6.92
C LEU A 167 -9.23 -14.93 -6.80
N LEU A 168 -9.89 -15.33 -7.89
CA LEU A 168 -11.26 -15.86 -7.86
C LEU A 168 -11.38 -17.20 -7.11
N LYS A 169 -10.32 -18.00 -7.06
CA LYS A 169 -10.29 -19.21 -6.20
C LYS A 169 -10.26 -18.85 -4.71
N VAL A 170 -9.60 -17.76 -4.35
CA VAL A 170 -9.53 -17.27 -2.96
C VAL A 170 -10.84 -16.60 -2.54
N ASN A 171 -11.38 -15.74 -3.41
CA ASN A 171 -12.65 -15.06 -3.18
C ASN A 171 -13.46 -15.00 -4.48
N PRO A 172 -14.48 -15.86 -4.66
CA PRO A 172 -15.33 -15.83 -5.86
C PRO A 172 -16.12 -14.53 -6.06
N ASN A 173 -16.26 -13.73 -5.01
CA ASN A 173 -16.92 -12.41 -5.02
C ASN A 173 -15.92 -11.25 -5.04
N MET A 174 -14.68 -11.50 -5.42
CA MET A 174 -13.63 -10.49 -5.49
C MET A 174 -14.08 -9.31 -6.35
N LYS A 175 -13.93 -8.10 -5.84
CA LYS A 175 -14.01 -6.88 -6.64
C LYS A 175 -12.65 -6.63 -7.30
N PHE A 176 -12.66 -6.30 -8.57
CA PHE A 176 -11.43 -5.99 -9.31
C PHE A 176 -11.44 -4.55 -9.77
N MET A 177 -10.28 -3.91 -9.66
CA MET A 177 -9.96 -2.66 -10.33
C MET A 177 -8.67 -2.85 -11.12
N PHE A 178 -8.69 -2.46 -12.39
CA PHE A 178 -7.52 -2.54 -13.26
C PHE A 178 -7.07 -1.15 -13.67
N TYR A 179 -5.76 -1.00 -13.80
CA TYR A 179 -5.14 0.15 -14.40
C TYR A 179 -4.27 -0.28 -15.58
N THR A 180 -4.39 0.39 -16.71
CA THR A 180 -3.53 0.20 -17.87
C THR A 180 -3.36 1.49 -18.63
N LEU A 181 -2.22 1.64 -19.30
CA LEU A 181 -1.94 2.73 -20.27
C LEU A 181 -2.24 2.30 -21.70
N GLU A 182 -2.58 1.04 -21.94
CA GLU A 182 -2.71 0.45 -23.27
C GLU A 182 -4.17 0.06 -23.56
N LEU A 183 -4.74 0.61 -24.64
CA LEU A 183 -6.13 0.30 -25.02
C LEU A 183 -6.33 -1.16 -25.43
N ASP A 184 -5.31 -1.79 -25.97
CA ASP A 184 -5.35 -3.22 -26.35
C ASP A 184 -5.51 -4.09 -25.09
N VAL A 185 -4.77 -3.76 -24.02
CA VAL A 185 -4.85 -4.45 -22.73
C VAL A 185 -6.25 -4.32 -22.13
N LEU A 186 -6.92 -3.18 -22.30
CA LEU A 186 -8.31 -3.02 -21.88
C LEU A 186 -9.26 -4.02 -22.54
N SER A 187 -9.04 -4.31 -23.81
CA SER A 187 -9.85 -5.31 -24.55
C SER A 187 -9.60 -6.71 -24.02
N ASP A 188 -8.35 -7.05 -23.73
CA ASP A 188 -7.96 -8.33 -23.13
C ASP A 188 -8.56 -8.49 -21.73
N ILE A 189 -8.51 -7.44 -20.89
CA ILE A 189 -9.14 -7.43 -19.54
C ILE A 189 -10.64 -7.77 -19.65
N LYS A 190 -11.37 -7.08 -20.53
CA LYS A 190 -12.80 -7.31 -20.70
C LYS A 190 -13.11 -8.75 -21.11
N TYR A 191 -12.37 -9.27 -22.09
CA TYR A 191 -12.53 -10.63 -22.57
C TYR A 191 -12.29 -11.67 -21.46
N ILE A 192 -11.22 -11.48 -20.68
CA ILE A 192 -10.87 -12.40 -19.58
C ILE A 192 -11.93 -12.35 -18.48
N LEU A 193 -12.37 -11.17 -18.07
CA LEU A 193 -13.40 -11.03 -17.04
C LEU A 193 -14.71 -11.68 -17.46
N GLU A 194 -15.18 -11.44 -18.70
CA GLU A 194 -16.36 -12.11 -19.25
C GLU A 194 -16.22 -13.63 -19.26
N LYS A 195 -15.06 -14.16 -19.72
CA LYS A 195 -14.75 -15.58 -19.74
C LYS A 195 -14.87 -16.24 -18.37
N HIS A 196 -14.53 -15.51 -17.30
CA HIS A 196 -14.58 -15.99 -15.92
C HIS A 196 -15.83 -15.51 -15.14
N GLY A 197 -16.82 -14.97 -15.85
CA GLY A 197 -18.12 -14.61 -15.26
C GLY A 197 -18.11 -13.35 -14.39
N VAL A 198 -17.08 -12.50 -14.52
CA VAL A 198 -16.95 -11.23 -13.79
C VAL A 198 -17.49 -10.10 -14.66
N ALA A 199 -18.51 -9.39 -14.15
CA ALA A 199 -19.11 -8.27 -14.88
C ALA A 199 -18.24 -7.01 -14.80
N VAL A 200 -18.03 -6.35 -15.94
CA VAL A 200 -17.41 -5.03 -16.01
C VAL A 200 -18.47 -3.97 -15.72
N THR A 201 -18.35 -3.24 -14.63
CA THR A 201 -19.31 -2.24 -14.18
C THR A 201 -18.98 -0.82 -14.64
N GLU A 202 -17.70 -0.50 -14.76
CA GLU A 202 -17.23 0.84 -15.16
C GLU A 202 -15.96 0.75 -15.99
N VAL A 203 -15.82 1.63 -16.99
CA VAL A 203 -14.56 1.88 -17.69
C VAL A 203 -14.35 3.40 -17.73
N MET A 204 -13.21 3.86 -17.24
CA MET A 204 -12.87 5.28 -17.17
C MET A 204 -11.56 5.55 -17.91
N GLN A 205 -11.52 6.60 -18.69
CA GLN A 205 -10.28 7.15 -19.25
C GLN A 205 -9.95 8.47 -18.54
N ILE A 206 -8.71 8.59 -18.07
CA ILE A 206 -8.25 9.78 -17.35
C ILE A 206 -7.10 10.40 -18.15
N THR A 207 -7.20 11.71 -18.37
CA THR A 207 -6.14 12.50 -19.00
C THR A 207 -5.79 13.67 -18.10
N VAL A 208 -4.50 13.80 -17.78
CA VAL A 208 -3.97 14.90 -16.96
C VAL A 208 -3.11 15.80 -17.85
N ALA A 209 -3.49 17.07 -17.96
CA ALA A 209 -2.70 18.09 -18.63
C ALA A 209 -2.11 19.05 -17.58
N LYS A 210 -0.80 19.24 -17.60
CA LYS A 210 -0.10 20.18 -16.71
C LYS A 210 0.60 21.27 -17.51
N THR A 211 0.63 22.46 -16.96
CA THR A 211 1.46 23.56 -17.46
C THR A 211 2.35 24.03 -16.32
N ASP A 212 3.64 23.81 -16.45
CA ASP A 212 4.61 24.37 -15.49
C ASP A 212 4.83 25.85 -15.75
N LYS A 213 4.84 26.64 -14.70
CA LYS A 213 5.02 28.11 -14.79
C LYS A 213 6.45 28.51 -15.21
N ASP A 214 7.40 27.58 -15.16
CA ASP A 214 8.82 27.84 -15.44
C ASP A 214 9.21 27.60 -16.90
N SER A 215 8.25 27.35 -17.76
CA SER A 215 8.45 27.15 -19.22
C SER A 215 8.01 28.35 -20.09
N VAL A 216 8.15 29.59 -19.55
CA VAL A 216 7.96 30.84 -20.29
C VAL A 216 9.25 31.65 -20.28
#